data_0fff589488be66ec80fdd2190b3b914a
#
_entry.id   0fff589488be66ec80fdd2190b3b914a
#
_cell.length_a   1.000
_cell.length_b   1.000
_cell.length_c   1.000
_cell.angle_alpha   90.00
_cell.angle_beta   90.00
_cell.angle_gamma   90.00
#
_symmetry.space_group_name_H-M   'P 1'
#
loop_
_entity.id
_entity.type
_entity.pdbx_description
1 polymer ?
#
loop_
_entity_poly.entity_id
_entity_poly.type
_entity_poly.pdbx_seq_one_letter_code
_entity_poly.pdbx_strand_id
1 'polypeptide(L)'
;MLDNIILYFKNLPHTKRYVTERLKQSWKSFLIVLAACLILIIASETLFSFSHLTDVKEVRWLFRIIALIVFAVLMFTIYISYHHYMNDFLVTKLFNISAATPVVIMSILSFIMLVILTMISALVKPVNFETSYIALFYFIVMATIFVGLISVTFGLIRLLTEKINIIFYGICVLCFLLLPIIFIPNPNHVFINHILMLNPIYYIVNGIAQSIIFGISSMENIPYHFYFIFILMFNSCSKFRISKVYDTRNL
;
A
#
# COMPACT_ATOMS: atom_id res chain seq x y z
N MET A 1 9.60 -8.96 -32.38
CA MET A 1 8.77 -9.37 -31.22
C MET A 1 9.25 -10.66 -30.61
N LEU A 2 9.49 -11.72 -31.41
CA LEU A 2 10.06 -13.01 -30.96
C LEU A 2 11.43 -12.85 -30.29
N ASP A 3 12.33 -12.03 -30.84
CA ASP A 3 13.68 -11.81 -30.30
C ASP A 3 13.64 -11.21 -28.88
N ASN A 4 12.70 -10.33 -28.59
CA ASN A 4 12.52 -9.76 -27.25
C ASN A 4 12.03 -10.82 -26.25
N ILE A 5 11.21 -11.77 -26.69
CA ILE A 5 10.72 -12.87 -25.87
C ILE A 5 11.87 -13.84 -25.55
N ILE A 6 12.65 -14.19 -26.56
CA ILE A 6 13.83 -15.06 -26.40
C ILE A 6 14.86 -14.42 -25.46
N LEU A 7 15.13 -13.11 -25.62
CA LEU A 7 16.04 -12.36 -24.78
C LEU A 7 15.55 -12.31 -23.33
N TYR A 8 14.24 -12.15 -23.13
CA TYR A 8 13.61 -12.17 -21.79
C TYR A 8 13.86 -13.52 -21.08
N PHE A 9 13.61 -14.65 -21.76
CA PHE A 9 13.83 -15.98 -21.19
C PHE A 9 15.32 -16.25 -20.92
N LYS A 10 16.22 -15.79 -21.81
CA LYS A 10 17.68 -15.91 -21.62
C LYS A 10 18.17 -15.15 -20.37
N ASN A 11 17.56 -14.00 -20.07
CA ASN A 11 17.94 -13.14 -18.93
C ASN A 11 17.20 -13.51 -17.64
N LEU A 12 16.24 -14.43 -17.69
CA LEU A 12 15.43 -14.83 -16.53
C LEU A 12 16.27 -15.31 -15.31
N PRO A 13 17.35 -16.11 -15.48
CA PRO A 13 18.20 -16.52 -14.36
C PRO A 13 18.89 -15.33 -13.65
N HIS A 14 19.37 -14.35 -14.42
CA HIS A 14 20.00 -13.14 -13.89
C HIS A 14 18.97 -12.28 -13.15
N THR A 15 17.76 -12.17 -13.69
CA THR A 15 16.63 -11.49 -13.03
C THR A 15 16.30 -12.13 -11.70
N LYS A 16 16.17 -13.47 -11.68
CA LYS A 16 15.87 -14.23 -10.46
C LYS A 16 16.94 -13.99 -9.39
N ARG A 17 18.21 -14.03 -9.75
CA ARG A 17 19.32 -13.78 -8.82
C ARG A 17 19.27 -12.37 -8.26
N TYR A 18 19.12 -11.37 -9.13
CA TYR A 18 19.00 -9.96 -8.71
C TYR A 18 17.83 -9.73 -7.76
N VAL A 19 16.64 -10.25 -8.12
CA VAL A 19 15.45 -10.18 -7.29
C VAL A 19 15.67 -10.83 -5.93
N THR A 20 16.31 -12.01 -5.90
CA THR A 20 16.60 -12.72 -4.64
C THR A 20 17.56 -11.93 -3.76
N GLU A 21 18.58 -11.30 -4.32
CA GLU A 21 19.51 -10.45 -3.58
C GLU A 21 18.79 -9.18 -3.07
N ARG A 22 17.94 -8.60 -3.87
CA ARG A 22 17.11 -7.46 -3.48
C ARG A 22 16.15 -7.78 -2.35
N LEU A 23 15.51 -8.94 -2.39
CA LEU A 23 14.71 -9.46 -1.29
C LEU A 23 15.55 -9.64 -0.02
N LYS A 24 16.72 -10.25 -0.11
CA LYS A 24 17.64 -10.43 1.03
C LYS A 24 18.06 -9.10 1.67
N GLN A 25 18.18 -8.04 0.91
CA GLN A 25 18.50 -6.71 1.46
C GLN A 25 17.31 -6.08 2.17
N SER A 26 16.10 -6.28 1.66
CA SER A 26 14.90 -5.58 2.14
C SER A 26 14.13 -6.35 3.23
N TRP A 27 14.22 -7.70 3.28
CA TRP A 27 13.39 -8.54 4.15
C TRP A 27 13.50 -8.18 5.64
N LYS A 28 14.71 -7.80 6.11
CA LYS A 28 14.91 -7.40 7.50
C LYS A 28 14.08 -6.17 7.87
N SER A 29 14.03 -5.17 6.98
CA SER A 29 13.23 -3.97 7.18
C SER A 29 11.73 -4.30 7.19
N PHE A 30 11.27 -5.20 6.31
CA PHE A 30 9.89 -5.68 6.32
C PHE A 30 9.54 -6.44 7.60
N LEU A 31 10.45 -7.29 8.10
CA LEU A 31 10.25 -8.00 9.38
C LEU A 31 10.20 -7.05 10.57
N ILE A 32 11.02 -6.00 10.61
CA ILE A 32 10.98 -4.99 11.67
C ILE A 32 9.63 -4.28 11.69
N VAL A 33 9.13 -3.86 10.52
CA VAL A 33 7.81 -3.21 10.42
C VAL A 33 6.69 -4.17 10.79
N LEU A 34 6.77 -5.43 10.32
CA LEU A 34 5.80 -6.47 10.69
C LEU A 34 5.77 -6.67 12.22
N ALA A 35 6.94 -6.83 12.84
CA ALA A 35 7.05 -7.00 14.28
C ALA A 35 6.52 -5.78 15.05
N ALA A 36 6.84 -4.57 14.62
CA ALA A 36 6.33 -3.34 15.23
C ALA A 36 4.79 -3.24 15.15
N CYS A 37 4.21 -3.59 14.00
CA CYS A 37 2.76 -3.63 13.83
C CYS A 37 2.11 -4.71 14.69
N LEU A 38 2.71 -5.90 14.80
CA LEU A 38 2.22 -6.97 15.68
C LEU A 38 2.28 -6.56 17.15
N ILE A 39 3.36 -5.95 17.58
CA ILE A 39 3.48 -5.42 18.95
C ILE A 39 2.39 -4.38 19.21
N LEU A 40 2.08 -3.52 18.24
CA LEU A 40 1.02 -2.53 18.39
C LEU A 40 -0.36 -3.19 18.56
N ILE A 41 -0.67 -4.25 17.79
CA ILE A 41 -1.94 -4.99 17.92
C ILE A 41 -2.01 -5.66 19.31
N ILE A 42 -0.97 -6.38 19.73
CA ILE A 42 -0.94 -7.07 21.02
C ILE A 42 -1.03 -6.07 22.20
N ALA A 43 -0.30 -4.95 22.10
CA ALA A 43 -0.35 -3.91 23.12
C ALA A 43 -1.74 -3.27 23.22
N SER A 44 -2.43 -3.06 22.09
CA SER A 44 -3.79 -2.53 22.10
C SER A 44 -4.77 -3.49 22.75
N GLU A 45 -4.68 -4.78 22.45
CA GLU A 45 -5.52 -5.82 23.05
C GLU A 45 -5.31 -5.91 24.57
N THR A 46 -4.07 -5.92 25.03
CA THR A 46 -3.77 -5.92 26.46
C THR A 46 -4.34 -4.68 27.16
N LEU A 47 -4.23 -3.48 26.55
CA LEU A 47 -4.79 -2.26 27.10
C LEU A 47 -6.33 -2.31 27.16
N PHE A 48 -7.00 -2.87 26.13
CA PHE A 48 -8.46 -3.00 26.12
C PHE A 48 -8.94 -3.97 27.21
N SER A 49 -8.26 -5.11 27.37
CA SER A 49 -8.54 -6.10 28.42
C SER A 49 -8.45 -5.50 29.82
N PHE A 50 -7.44 -4.65 30.10
CA PHE A 50 -7.29 -3.98 31.38
C PHE A 50 -8.27 -2.82 31.61
N SER A 51 -8.69 -2.14 30.54
CA SER A 51 -9.49 -0.91 30.67
C SER A 51 -10.99 -1.16 30.77
N HIS A 52 -11.46 -2.42 30.64
CA HIS A 52 -12.87 -2.80 30.66
C HIS A 52 -13.74 -1.87 29.78
N LEU A 53 -13.27 -1.55 28.57
CA LEU A 53 -13.98 -0.69 27.64
C LEU A 53 -15.27 -1.38 27.15
N THR A 54 -16.27 -0.59 26.81
CA THR A 54 -17.44 -1.11 26.09
C THR A 54 -17.04 -1.49 24.66
N ASP A 55 -17.64 -2.54 24.10
CA ASP A 55 -17.35 -3.07 22.74
C ASP A 55 -17.30 -1.96 21.68
N VAL A 56 -18.20 -0.97 21.76
CA VAL A 56 -18.25 0.16 20.82
C VAL A 56 -17.01 1.05 20.90
N LYS A 57 -16.49 1.30 22.11
CA LYS A 57 -15.27 2.11 22.29
C LYS A 57 -14.04 1.34 21.83
N GLU A 58 -13.97 0.05 22.16
CA GLU A 58 -12.91 -0.85 21.75
C GLU A 58 -12.81 -0.93 20.24
N VAL A 59 -13.93 -1.19 19.53
CA VAL A 59 -14.01 -1.23 18.08
C VAL A 59 -13.57 0.09 17.43
N ARG A 60 -13.93 1.23 18.02
CA ARG A 60 -13.51 2.55 17.50
C ARG A 60 -11.98 2.73 17.60
N TRP A 61 -11.37 2.28 18.69
CA TRP A 61 -9.92 2.31 18.82
C TRP A 61 -9.24 1.30 17.90
N LEU A 62 -9.76 0.09 17.82
CA LEU A 62 -9.25 -0.94 16.92
C LEU A 62 -9.28 -0.46 15.46
N PHE A 63 -10.35 0.21 15.04
CA PHE A 63 -10.46 0.82 13.72
C PHE A 63 -9.31 1.78 13.42
N ARG A 64 -8.97 2.66 14.37
CA ARG A 64 -7.86 3.61 14.23
C ARG A 64 -6.51 2.91 14.16
N ILE A 65 -6.32 1.88 14.94
CA ILE A 65 -5.08 1.08 14.97
C ILE A 65 -4.90 0.33 13.65
N ILE A 66 -5.95 -0.30 13.14
CA ILE A 66 -5.90 -0.96 11.83
C ILE A 66 -5.59 0.07 10.74
N ALA A 67 -6.25 1.23 10.76
CA ALA A 67 -5.99 2.30 9.79
C ALA A 67 -4.52 2.77 9.85
N LEU A 68 -3.96 2.94 11.04
CA LEU A 68 -2.55 3.30 11.25
C LEU A 68 -1.60 2.23 10.70
N ILE A 69 -1.86 0.96 10.99
CA ILE A 69 -1.05 -0.18 10.54
C ILE A 69 -1.05 -0.26 9.01
N VAL A 70 -2.23 -0.22 8.40
CA VAL A 70 -2.36 -0.27 6.94
C VAL A 70 -1.62 0.91 6.31
N PHE A 71 -1.82 2.13 6.80
CA PHE A 71 -1.12 3.31 6.33
C PHE A 71 0.40 3.18 6.45
N ALA A 72 0.91 2.71 7.60
CA ALA A 72 2.34 2.52 7.83
C ALA A 72 2.94 1.52 6.83
N VAL A 73 2.28 0.38 6.59
CA VAL A 73 2.74 -0.63 5.63
C VAL A 73 2.76 -0.08 4.20
N LEU A 74 1.71 0.65 3.78
CA LEU A 74 1.64 1.25 2.45
C LEU A 74 2.77 2.27 2.24
N MET A 75 2.92 3.23 3.16
CA MET A 75 3.93 4.29 3.02
C MET A 75 5.35 3.74 3.11
N PHE A 76 5.61 2.79 4.00
CA PHE A 76 6.88 2.11 4.10
C PHE A 76 7.26 1.38 2.79
N THR A 77 6.30 0.66 2.20
CA THR A 77 6.55 -0.06 0.95
C THR A 77 6.83 0.88 -0.22
N ILE A 78 6.05 1.97 -0.33
CA ILE A 78 6.27 3.00 -1.35
C ILE A 78 7.67 3.61 -1.16
N TYR A 79 8.03 3.98 0.08
CA TYR A 79 9.33 4.57 0.41
C TYR A 79 10.50 3.66 -0.02
N ILE A 80 10.52 2.41 0.44
CA ILE A 80 11.59 1.46 0.11
C ILE A 80 11.68 1.24 -1.41
N SER A 81 10.53 1.12 -2.09
CA SER A 81 10.48 0.84 -3.50
C SER A 81 11.06 1.99 -4.33
N TYR A 82 10.62 3.24 -4.10
CA TYR A 82 11.14 4.36 -4.89
C TYR A 82 12.57 4.77 -4.45
N HIS A 83 12.94 4.56 -3.18
CA HIS A 83 14.27 4.91 -2.69
C HIS A 83 15.37 4.14 -3.40
N HIS A 84 15.14 2.89 -3.73
CA HIS A 84 16.09 2.06 -4.45
C HIS A 84 15.88 2.03 -5.97
N TYR A 85 14.83 2.70 -6.47
CA TYR A 85 14.43 2.60 -7.87
C TYR A 85 15.53 2.97 -8.86
N MET A 86 16.40 3.94 -8.54
CA MET A 86 17.50 4.33 -9.41
C MET A 86 18.47 3.18 -9.65
N ASN A 87 18.88 2.48 -8.59
CA ASN A 87 19.77 1.32 -8.70
C ASN A 87 19.07 0.18 -9.44
N ASP A 88 17.80 -0.06 -9.10
CA ASP A 88 16.97 -1.08 -9.76
C ASP A 88 16.82 -0.77 -11.26
N PHE A 89 16.65 0.50 -11.64
CA PHE A 89 16.54 0.94 -13.02
C PHE A 89 17.85 0.70 -13.81
N LEU A 90 19.01 1.05 -13.25
CA LEU A 90 20.30 0.85 -13.91
C LEU A 90 20.57 -0.63 -14.15
N VAL A 91 20.36 -1.47 -13.13
CA VAL A 91 20.60 -2.92 -13.24
C VAL A 91 19.63 -3.57 -14.22
N THR A 92 18.35 -3.24 -14.15
CA THR A 92 17.35 -3.83 -15.05
C THR A 92 17.53 -3.39 -16.50
N LYS A 93 18.01 -2.16 -16.75
CA LYS A 93 18.36 -1.68 -18.09
C LYS A 93 19.51 -2.50 -18.71
N LEU A 94 20.54 -2.86 -17.92
CA LEU A 94 21.65 -3.70 -18.37
C LEU A 94 21.19 -5.10 -18.84
N PHE A 95 20.14 -5.63 -18.22
CA PHE A 95 19.59 -6.96 -18.54
C PHE A 95 18.35 -6.91 -19.46
N ASN A 96 17.99 -5.75 -19.99
CA ASN A 96 16.76 -5.55 -20.81
C ASN A 96 15.48 -6.01 -20.10
N ILE A 97 15.37 -5.78 -18.79
CA ILE A 97 14.22 -6.13 -17.97
C ILE A 97 13.49 -4.85 -17.55
N SER A 98 12.20 -4.95 -17.29
CA SER A 98 11.43 -3.82 -16.79
C SER A 98 11.89 -3.41 -15.38
N ALA A 99 12.22 -2.14 -15.18
CA ALA A 99 12.51 -1.58 -13.85
C ALA A 99 11.34 -1.66 -12.87
N ALA A 100 10.13 -1.95 -13.35
CA ALA A 100 8.98 -2.20 -12.50
C ALA A 100 9.04 -3.58 -11.80
N THR A 101 9.83 -4.54 -12.30
CA THR A 101 9.88 -5.90 -11.75
C THR A 101 10.26 -5.94 -10.27
N PRO A 102 11.32 -5.28 -9.78
CA PRO A 102 11.65 -5.23 -8.36
C PRO A 102 10.54 -4.59 -7.52
N VAL A 103 9.90 -3.53 -8.05
CA VAL A 103 8.81 -2.83 -7.36
C VAL A 103 7.59 -3.74 -7.19
N VAL A 104 7.22 -4.52 -8.22
CA VAL A 104 6.12 -5.49 -8.12
C VAL A 104 6.39 -6.51 -7.02
N ILE A 105 7.63 -6.98 -6.88
CA ILE A 105 7.98 -7.95 -5.84
C ILE A 105 7.88 -7.32 -4.44
N MET A 106 8.31 -6.07 -4.26
CA MET A 106 8.13 -5.35 -2.99
C MET A 106 6.63 -5.15 -2.68
N SER A 107 5.80 -4.90 -3.70
CA SER A 107 4.35 -4.82 -3.54
C SER A 107 3.72 -6.17 -3.13
N ILE A 108 4.23 -7.29 -3.63
CA ILE A 108 3.80 -8.63 -3.21
C ILE A 108 4.18 -8.90 -1.75
N LEU A 109 5.36 -8.48 -1.28
CA LEU A 109 5.72 -8.55 0.15
C LEU A 109 4.76 -7.73 1.00
N SER A 110 4.40 -6.53 0.56
CA SER A 110 3.39 -5.70 1.22
C SER A 110 2.03 -6.40 1.28
N PHE A 111 1.61 -7.07 0.20
CA PHE A 111 0.40 -7.89 0.19
C PHE A 111 0.41 -8.95 1.30
N ILE A 112 1.50 -9.72 1.37
CA ILE A 112 1.65 -10.78 2.38
C ILE A 112 1.58 -10.19 3.79
N MET A 113 2.28 -9.08 4.04
CA MET A 113 2.24 -8.38 5.32
C MET A 113 0.82 -7.92 5.68
N LEU A 114 0.12 -7.29 4.74
CA LEU A 114 -1.25 -6.84 4.96
C LEU A 114 -2.18 -8.00 5.26
N VAL A 115 -2.07 -9.12 4.54
CA VAL A 115 -2.87 -10.32 4.81
C VAL A 115 -2.61 -10.82 6.24
N ILE A 116 -1.36 -10.96 6.67
CA ILE A 116 -1.02 -11.45 8.01
C ILE A 116 -1.59 -10.51 9.08
N LEU A 117 -1.31 -9.20 8.97
CA LEU A 117 -1.71 -8.20 9.97
C LEU A 117 -3.22 -8.06 10.07
N THR A 118 -3.92 -8.06 8.94
CA THR A 118 -5.39 -7.93 8.92
C THR A 118 -6.09 -9.19 9.41
N MET A 119 -5.55 -10.38 9.12
CA MET A 119 -6.08 -11.65 9.68
C MET A 119 -5.93 -11.68 11.20
N ILE A 120 -4.78 -11.27 11.72
CA ILE A 120 -4.57 -11.20 13.19
C ILE A 120 -5.52 -10.15 13.80
N SER A 121 -5.67 -8.98 13.17
CA SER A 121 -6.62 -7.95 13.64
C SER A 121 -8.06 -8.44 13.63
N ALA A 122 -8.44 -9.28 12.66
CA ALA A 122 -9.78 -9.87 12.60
C ALA A 122 -10.03 -10.91 13.73
N LEU A 123 -8.98 -11.57 14.25
CA LEU A 123 -9.08 -12.50 15.37
C LEU A 123 -9.19 -11.77 16.72
N VAL A 124 -8.59 -10.60 16.83
CA VAL A 124 -8.54 -9.80 18.08
C VAL A 124 -9.83 -9.00 18.31
N LYS A 125 -10.59 -8.71 17.28
CA LYS A 125 -11.81 -7.90 17.39
C LYS A 125 -12.89 -8.55 18.27
N PRO A 126 -13.80 -7.77 18.92
CA PRO A 126 -14.95 -8.28 19.65
C PRO A 126 -15.86 -9.17 18.79
N VAL A 127 -16.42 -10.23 19.40
CA VAL A 127 -17.18 -11.29 18.69
C VAL A 127 -18.45 -10.75 18.04
N ASN A 128 -19.03 -9.66 18.55
CA ASN A 128 -20.28 -9.07 18.08
C ASN A 128 -20.17 -8.37 16.70
N PHE A 129 -18.96 -8.30 16.13
CA PHE A 129 -18.71 -7.65 14.85
C PHE A 129 -18.32 -8.66 13.78
N GLU A 130 -18.79 -8.46 12.55
CA GLU A 130 -18.54 -9.38 11.45
C GLU A 130 -17.37 -8.92 10.57
N THR A 131 -16.58 -9.88 10.08
CA THR A 131 -15.51 -9.63 9.10
C THR A 131 -15.93 -10.18 7.75
N SER A 132 -15.85 -9.37 6.69
CA SER A 132 -15.97 -9.84 5.33
C SER A 132 -14.60 -10.11 4.72
N TYR A 133 -14.20 -11.38 4.66
CA TYR A 133 -12.93 -11.79 4.06
C TYR A 133 -12.86 -11.49 2.56
N ILE A 134 -14.00 -11.51 1.85
CA ILE A 134 -14.06 -11.19 0.42
C ILE A 134 -13.77 -9.71 0.20
N ALA A 135 -14.42 -8.82 0.96
CA ALA A 135 -14.17 -7.40 0.89
C ALA A 135 -12.72 -7.06 1.31
N LEU A 136 -12.24 -7.68 2.38
CA LEU A 136 -10.87 -7.52 2.85
C LEU A 136 -9.85 -7.89 1.77
N PHE A 137 -10.00 -9.05 1.14
CA PHE A 137 -9.11 -9.49 0.07
C PHE A 137 -9.15 -8.53 -1.13
N TYR A 138 -10.34 -8.06 -1.53
CA TYR A 138 -10.50 -7.06 -2.58
C TYR A 138 -9.69 -5.80 -2.29
N PHE A 139 -9.84 -5.20 -1.10
CA PHE A 139 -9.13 -3.98 -0.76
C PHE A 139 -7.61 -4.20 -0.63
N ILE A 140 -7.14 -5.35 -0.14
CA ILE A 140 -5.72 -5.68 -0.07
C ILE A 140 -5.11 -5.81 -1.49
N VAL A 141 -5.82 -6.45 -2.42
CA VAL A 141 -5.39 -6.53 -3.83
C VAL A 141 -5.31 -5.12 -4.45
N MET A 142 -6.34 -4.30 -4.25
CA MET A 142 -6.35 -2.91 -4.74
C MET A 142 -5.22 -2.08 -4.12
N ALA A 143 -4.95 -2.25 -2.82
CA ALA A 143 -3.81 -1.64 -2.13
C ALA A 143 -2.47 -2.03 -2.77
N THR A 144 -2.28 -3.31 -3.08
CA THR A 144 -1.06 -3.84 -3.67
C THR A 144 -0.80 -3.26 -5.06
N ILE A 145 -1.83 -3.20 -5.90
CA ILE A 145 -1.75 -2.60 -7.24
C ILE A 145 -1.43 -1.11 -7.12
N PHE A 146 -2.10 -0.40 -6.23
CA PHE A 146 -1.88 1.03 -5.98
C PHE A 146 -0.44 1.31 -5.54
N VAL A 147 0.06 0.57 -4.54
CA VAL A 147 1.44 0.71 -4.04
C VAL A 147 2.44 0.48 -5.17
N GLY A 148 2.24 -0.56 -5.99
CA GLY A 148 3.11 -0.84 -7.12
C GLY A 148 3.16 0.32 -8.13
N LEU A 149 2.00 0.83 -8.54
CA LEU A 149 1.90 1.93 -9.51
C LEU A 149 2.50 3.23 -8.96
N ILE A 150 2.14 3.60 -7.74
CA ILE A 150 2.65 4.82 -7.08
C ILE A 150 4.17 4.73 -6.87
N SER A 151 4.68 3.58 -6.43
CA SER A 151 6.12 3.37 -6.24
C SER A 151 6.92 3.54 -7.53
N VAL A 152 6.41 3.02 -8.65
CA VAL A 152 7.04 3.22 -9.97
C VAL A 152 6.98 4.70 -10.37
N THR A 153 5.85 5.38 -10.15
CA THR A 153 5.70 6.80 -10.49
C THR A 153 6.68 7.66 -9.68
N PHE A 154 6.75 7.47 -8.36
CA PHE A 154 7.73 8.15 -7.51
C PHE A 154 9.18 7.79 -7.89
N GLY A 155 9.44 6.52 -8.25
CA GLY A 155 10.73 6.07 -8.73
C GLY A 155 11.17 6.80 -10.00
N LEU A 156 10.28 6.94 -10.99
CA LEU A 156 10.54 7.69 -12.22
C LEU A 156 10.76 9.18 -11.95
N ILE A 157 9.97 9.80 -11.05
CA ILE A 157 10.17 11.20 -10.65
C ILE A 157 11.53 11.36 -9.95
N ARG A 158 11.97 10.37 -9.17
CA ARG A 158 13.28 10.39 -8.52
C ARG A 158 14.44 10.44 -9.53
N LEU A 159 14.31 9.80 -10.69
CA LEU A 159 15.29 9.92 -11.77
C LEU A 159 15.40 11.36 -12.33
N LEU A 160 14.35 12.17 -12.16
CA LEU A 160 14.28 13.53 -12.66
C LEU A 160 14.63 14.59 -11.62
N THR A 161 14.40 14.31 -10.32
CA THR A 161 14.62 15.26 -9.22
C THR A 161 15.00 14.56 -7.91
N GLU A 162 16.01 15.08 -7.23
CA GLU A 162 16.44 14.61 -5.90
C GLU A 162 15.50 15.06 -4.77
N LYS A 163 14.68 16.09 -5.01
CA LYS A 163 13.78 16.68 -4.00
C LYS A 163 12.54 15.84 -3.72
N ILE A 164 12.39 14.68 -4.37
CA ILE A 164 11.22 13.81 -4.23
C ILE A 164 10.95 13.37 -2.79
N ASN A 165 11.99 13.24 -1.96
CA ASN A 165 11.83 12.86 -0.56
C ASN A 165 11.00 13.89 0.23
N ILE A 166 11.21 15.20 -0.02
CA ILE A 166 10.46 16.26 0.64
C ILE A 166 8.97 16.19 0.25
N ILE A 167 8.73 15.98 -1.04
CA ILE A 167 7.35 15.82 -1.58
C ILE A 167 6.69 14.59 -0.95
N PHE A 168 7.40 13.47 -0.87
CA PHE A 168 6.89 12.24 -0.28
C PHE A 168 6.51 12.43 1.20
N TYR A 169 7.40 13.02 2.01
CA TYR A 169 7.11 13.27 3.42
C TYR A 169 5.95 14.26 3.59
N GLY A 170 5.87 15.29 2.76
CA GLY A 170 4.73 16.21 2.76
C GLY A 170 3.40 15.49 2.48
N ILE A 171 3.37 14.59 1.49
CA ILE A 171 2.21 13.76 1.19
C ILE A 171 1.89 12.81 2.36
N CYS A 172 2.89 12.18 2.98
CA CYS A 172 2.68 11.31 4.15
C CYS A 172 2.00 12.07 5.29
N VAL A 173 2.47 13.27 5.63
CA VAL A 173 1.88 14.08 6.70
C VAL A 173 0.44 14.47 6.35
N LEU A 174 0.20 14.96 5.13
CA LEU A 174 -1.14 15.33 4.68
C LEU A 174 -2.11 14.13 4.74
N CYS A 175 -1.67 12.99 4.22
CA CYS A 175 -2.48 11.78 4.24
C CYS A 175 -2.76 11.32 5.68
N PHE A 176 -1.75 11.34 6.57
CA PHE A 176 -1.92 10.96 7.96
C PHE A 176 -3.00 11.78 8.67
N LEU A 177 -3.05 13.11 8.41
CA LEU A 177 -4.06 14.00 8.98
C LEU A 177 -5.47 13.73 8.43
N LEU A 178 -5.58 13.30 7.17
CA LEU A 178 -6.87 13.02 6.51
C LEU A 178 -7.41 11.62 6.76
N LEU A 179 -6.58 10.71 7.27
CA LEU A 179 -6.98 9.32 7.52
C LEU A 179 -7.79 9.17 8.81
N PRO A 180 -8.61 8.12 8.93
CA PRO A 180 -9.44 7.86 10.10
C PRO A 180 -8.62 7.34 11.30
N ILE A 181 -7.41 7.84 11.46
CA ILE A 181 -6.49 7.59 12.58
C ILE A 181 -6.78 8.60 13.69
N ILE A 182 -6.74 9.89 13.33
CA ILE A 182 -6.97 11.00 14.29
C ILE A 182 -8.47 11.29 14.38
N PHE A 183 -9.15 11.39 13.23
CA PHE A 183 -10.54 11.79 13.12
C PHE A 183 -11.35 10.74 12.36
N ILE A 184 -12.37 10.17 13.01
CA ILE A 184 -13.38 9.35 12.35
C ILE A 184 -14.55 10.28 12.01
N PRO A 185 -14.83 10.50 10.71
CA PRO A 185 -15.91 11.41 10.33
C PRO A 185 -17.26 10.87 10.80
N ASN A 186 -18.11 11.78 11.27
CA ASN A 186 -19.47 11.42 11.65
C ASN A 186 -20.24 11.02 10.37
N PRO A 187 -20.98 9.90 10.38
CA PRO A 187 -21.80 9.46 9.23
C PRO A 187 -22.79 10.54 8.75
N ASN A 188 -23.24 11.42 9.63
CA ASN A 188 -24.15 12.51 9.28
C ASN A 188 -23.52 13.61 8.39
N HIS A 189 -22.19 13.68 8.32
CA HIS A 189 -21.49 14.63 7.46
C HIS A 189 -21.18 14.05 6.09
N VAL A 190 -22.21 13.84 5.28
CA VAL A 190 -22.14 13.18 3.96
C VAL A 190 -21.10 13.85 3.06
N PHE A 191 -21.07 15.17 3.00
CA PHE A 191 -20.13 15.94 2.17
C PHE A 191 -18.66 15.68 2.52
N ILE A 192 -18.33 15.67 3.82
CA ILE A 192 -16.97 15.42 4.30
C ILE A 192 -16.55 13.98 3.94
N ASN A 193 -17.45 13.01 4.14
CA ASN A 193 -17.20 11.62 3.79
C ASN A 193 -16.93 11.45 2.30
N HIS A 194 -17.67 12.15 1.43
CA HIS A 194 -17.42 12.12 -0.02
C HIS A 194 -16.03 12.69 -0.38
N ILE A 195 -15.64 13.83 0.20
CA ILE A 195 -14.31 14.41 -0.05
C ILE A 195 -13.19 13.46 0.40
N LEU A 196 -13.31 12.86 1.57
CA LEU A 196 -12.32 11.92 2.08
C LEU A 196 -12.21 10.68 1.20
N MET A 197 -13.33 10.15 0.71
CA MET A 197 -13.35 8.99 -0.20
C MET A 197 -12.73 9.26 -1.57
N LEU A 198 -12.58 10.51 -1.99
CA LEU A 198 -11.82 10.88 -3.19
C LEU A 198 -10.31 10.73 -3.00
N ASN A 199 -9.81 10.69 -1.76
CA ASN A 199 -8.42 10.36 -1.49
C ASN A 199 -8.19 8.85 -1.64
N PRO A 200 -7.36 8.38 -2.60
CA PRO A 200 -7.18 6.95 -2.84
C PRO A 200 -6.57 6.20 -1.65
N ILE A 201 -5.75 6.87 -0.84
CA ILE A 201 -5.16 6.27 0.36
C ILE A 201 -6.23 6.11 1.44
N TYR A 202 -7.09 7.13 1.62
CA TYR A 202 -8.23 7.04 2.54
C TYR A 202 -9.17 5.91 2.13
N TYR A 203 -9.52 5.81 0.85
CA TYR A 203 -10.38 4.76 0.32
C TYR A 203 -9.87 3.36 0.65
N ILE A 204 -8.57 3.09 0.44
CA ILE A 204 -7.95 1.79 0.74
C ILE A 204 -7.94 1.52 2.25
N VAL A 205 -7.43 2.48 3.04
CA VAL A 205 -7.25 2.32 4.49
C VAL A 205 -8.59 2.15 5.18
N ASN A 206 -9.56 2.98 4.82
CA ASN A 206 -10.92 2.92 5.34
C ASN A 206 -11.62 1.61 4.92
N GLY A 207 -11.47 1.20 3.65
CA GLY A 207 -12.04 -0.03 3.13
C GLY A 207 -11.53 -1.28 3.84
N ILE A 208 -10.21 -1.37 4.09
CA ILE A 208 -9.62 -2.49 4.84
C ILE A 208 -10.13 -2.49 6.28
N ALA A 209 -10.11 -1.35 6.97
CA ALA A 209 -10.56 -1.26 8.36
C ALA A 209 -12.06 -1.57 8.50
N GLN A 210 -12.90 -1.07 7.59
CA GLN A 210 -14.33 -1.38 7.54
C GLN A 210 -14.61 -2.86 7.27
N SER A 211 -13.85 -3.49 6.37
CA SER A 211 -14.01 -4.91 6.04
C SER A 211 -13.76 -5.83 7.24
N ILE A 212 -12.87 -5.42 8.15
CA ILE A 212 -12.58 -6.19 9.37
C ILE A 212 -13.69 -6.01 10.41
N ILE A 213 -14.24 -4.80 10.53
CA ILE A 213 -15.13 -4.44 11.64
C ILE A 213 -16.61 -4.47 11.26
N PHE A 214 -16.96 -3.94 10.08
CA PHE A 214 -18.34 -3.79 9.63
C PHE A 214 -18.71 -4.78 8.50
N GLY A 215 -17.82 -5.65 8.12
CA GLY A 215 -18.08 -6.71 7.18
C GLY A 215 -18.38 -6.21 5.76
N ILE A 216 -19.48 -6.71 5.18
CA ILE A 216 -19.81 -6.51 3.77
C ILE A 216 -20.22 -5.06 3.44
N SER A 217 -20.63 -4.27 4.44
CA SER A 217 -21.01 -2.86 4.23
C SER A 217 -19.87 -2.00 3.64
N SER A 218 -18.62 -2.45 3.77
CA SER A 218 -17.47 -1.81 3.13
C SER A 218 -17.55 -1.80 1.59
N MET A 219 -18.32 -2.73 0.99
CA MET A 219 -18.49 -2.87 -0.46
C MET A 219 -19.68 -2.07 -1.04
N GLU A 220 -20.50 -1.44 -0.21
CA GLU A 220 -21.71 -0.72 -0.67
C GLU A 220 -21.40 0.55 -1.47
N ASN A 221 -20.21 1.08 -1.33
CA ASN A 221 -19.79 2.33 -1.98
C ASN A 221 -19.29 2.14 -3.43
N ILE A 222 -20.08 1.51 -4.28
CA ILE A 222 -19.77 1.15 -5.68
C ILE A 222 -19.17 2.30 -6.49
N PRO A 223 -19.66 3.56 -6.46
CA PRO A 223 -19.08 4.66 -7.24
C PRO A 223 -17.59 4.90 -6.95
N TYR A 224 -17.16 4.71 -5.70
CA TYR A 224 -15.75 4.91 -5.33
C TYR A 224 -14.87 3.75 -5.78
N HIS A 225 -15.40 2.55 -5.96
CA HIS A 225 -14.66 1.44 -6.57
C HIS A 225 -14.29 1.75 -8.02
N PHE A 226 -15.25 2.26 -8.81
CA PHE A 226 -14.99 2.70 -10.18
C PHE A 226 -14.04 3.90 -10.25
N TYR A 227 -14.23 4.89 -9.38
CA TYR A 227 -13.33 6.03 -9.28
C TYR A 227 -11.89 5.60 -8.96
N PHE A 228 -11.71 4.68 -8.04
CA PHE A 228 -10.40 4.16 -7.67
C PHE A 228 -9.73 3.40 -8.83
N ILE A 229 -10.48 2.56 -9.55
CA ILE A 229 -9.99 1.87 -10.75
C ILE A 229 -9.57 2.90 -11.81
N PHE A 230 -10.34 3.96 -12.00
CA PHE A 230 -9.98 5.05 -12.90
C PHE A 230 -8.66 5.72 -12.51
N ILE A 231 -8.44 5.99 -11.21
CA ILE A 231 -7.15 6.51 -10.70
C ILE A 231 -6.00 5.54 -11.03
N LEU A 232 -6.19 4.23 -10.85
CA LEU A 232 -5.17 3.24 -11.19
C LEU A 232 -4.83 3.27 -12.69
N MET A 233 -5.83 3.35 -13.55
CA MET A 233 -5.63 3.47 -15.00
C MET A 233 -4.89 4.75 -15.36
N PHE A 234 -5.27 5.89 -14.79
CA PHE A 234 -4.62 7.18 -15.03
C PHE A 234 -3.14 7.17 -14.61
N ASN A 235 -2.84 6.61 -13.43
CA ASN A 235 -1.45 6.44 -12.98
C ASN A 235 -0.65 5.53 -13.92
N SER A 236 -1.26 4.47 -14.44
CA SER A 236 -0.61 3.60 -15.41
C SER A 236 -0.26 4.34 -16.72
N CYS A 237 -1.18 5.16 -17.23
CA CYS A 237 -0.92 5.99 -18.42
C CYS A 237 0.15 7.06 -18.18
N SER A 238 0.16 7.68 -17.00
CA SER A 238 1.16 8.69 -16.62
C SER A 238 2.57 8.12 -16.60
N LYS A 239 2.74 6.86 -16.15
CA LYS A 239 4.00 6.14 -16.21
C LYS A 239 4.60 6.11 -17.62
N PHE A 240 3.81 5.82 -18.65
CA PHE A 240 4.28 5.80 -20.04
C PHE A 240 4.78 7.16 -20.51
N ARG A 241 4.11 8.24 -20.13
CA ARG A 241 4.54 9.61 -20.48
C ARG A 241 5.85 9.98 -19.82
N ILE A 242 6.00 9.71 -18.53
CA ILE A 242 7.21 10.04 -17.76
C ILE A 242 8.42 9.22 -18.27
N SER A 243 8.24 7.93 -18.56
CA SER A 243 9.29 7.08 -19.13
C SER A 243 9.76 7.64 -20.48
N LYS A 244 8.84 8.06 -21.36
CA LYS A 244 9.18 8.62 -22.65
C LYS A 244 9.97 9.95 -22.52
N VAL A 245 9.61 10.81 -21.58
CA VAL A 245 10.33 12.06 -21.29
C VAL A 245 11.76 11.78 -20.80
N TYR A 246 11.94 10.75 -19.98
CA TYR A 246 13.26 10.35 -19.50
C TYR A 246 14.14 9.84 -20.66
N ASP A 247 13.60 9.00 -21.53
CA ASP A 247 14.33 8.47 -22.69
C ASP A 247 14.78 9.58 -23.65
N THR A 248 13.94 10.60 -23.87
CA THR A 248 14.27 11.75 -24.73
C THR A 248 15.29 12.72 -24.13
N ARG A 249 15.50 12.74 -22.81
CA ARG A 249 16.50 13.59 -22.16
C ARG A 249 17.89 12.97 -22.12
N ASN A 250 17.99 11.65 -22.28
CA ASN A 250 19.25 10.91 -22.23
C ASN A 250 19.73 10.42 -23.60
N LEU A 251 19.07 10.86 -24.69
CA LEU A 251 19.53 10.82 -26.07
C LEU A 251 20.14 12.16 -26.47
#